data_427e9aad943a1ac51cfced747094ae37
#
_entry.id   427e9aad943a1ac51cfced747094ae37
#
_cell.length_a   1.000
_cell.length_b   1.000
_cell.length_c   1.000
_cell.angle_alpha   90.00
_cell.angle_beta   90.00
_cell.angle_gamma   90.00
#
_symmetry.space_group_name_H-M   'P 1'
#
loop_
_entity.id
_entity.type
_entity.pdbx_description
1 polymer ?
#
loop_
_entity_poly.entity_id
_entity_poly.type
_entity_poly.pdbx_seq_one_letter_code
_entity_poly.pdbx_strand_id
1 'polypeptide(L)'
;MSKLRFSAVASILTVLCLACSGGNGTSDALPASNDSSDSAGGIALEALPAKYAAAACTAYQNCSGPILLSLFLNGADCASSIAPRLENGTFALMQQKIAAGTIRYDGNKAQACLDALSKLSCDGLLTRDQPECLAALDGLVAQGGDCDLSEECAGSALCRSSTGTCPGKCVPLLSAGQACTADGDCDNGLQCSGTTKLCVRPAAIGEACEYGSPPCGPGAICLGKDDAAKTPGTCRTATDAFSAAAGAACDPATGILCAPGVSCIADHLDVAIPVKLIWTCVRSGAYAAGGTCKPGLPDACASGNYCLAGTGATALDGICTAIPQAKQACGTGIGAQCQPGAVCVAGLCEDFAANGVSCTGDAMCYSEYCGATGGCQPRLPCTP
;
A
#
# COMPACT_ATOMS: atom_id res chain seq x y z
N MET A 1 -6.96 -16.03 22.25
CA MET A 1 -7.37 -14.75 21.63
C MET A 1 -6.18 -14.28 20.80
N SER A 2 -6.13 -14.72 19.57
CA SER A 2 -5.03 -14.42 18.63
C SER A 2 -5.22 -13.03 18.06
N LYS A 3 -4.24 -12.15 18.24
CA LYS A 3 -4.20 -10.82 17.62
C LYS A 3 -4.06 -11.04 16.12
N LEU A 4 -5.15 -10.87 15.35
CA LEU A 4 -5.09 -10.68 13.91
C LEU A 4 -4.23 -9.43 13.67
N ARG A 5 -2.97 -9.66 13.34
CA ARG A 5 -2.07 -8.58 12.93
C ARG A 5 -2.51 -8.13 11.53
N PHE A 6 -3.05 -6.94 11.43
CA PHE A 6 -3.27 -6.20 10.19
C PHE A 6 -1.92 -5.82 9.53
N SER A 7 -1.05 -6.82 9.33
CA SER A 7 0.25 -6.61 8.67
C SER A 7 0.13 -6.49 7.15
N ALA A 8 -1.01 -6.88 6.58
CA ALA A 8 -1.22 -6.83 5.13
C ALA A 8 -1.49 -5.41 4.60
N VAL A 9 -2.06 -4.53 5.44
CA VAL A 9 -2.42 -3.16 5.03
C VAL A 9 -1.17 -2.27 4.89
N ALA A 10 -0.18 -2.45 5.78
CA ALA A 10 1.09 -1.73 5.68
C ALA A 10 1.88 -2.12 4.42
N SER A 11 1.80 -3.39 3.98
CA SER A 11 2.50 -3.88 2.79
C SER A 11 1.99 -3.28 1.48
N ILE A 12 0.70 -2.93 1.37
CA ILE A 12 0.15 -2.35 0.12
C ILE A 12 0.53 -0.86 -0.01
N LEU A 13 0.60 -0.11 1.09
CA LEU A 13 1.14 1.25 1.06
C LEU A 13 2.66 1.26 0.80
N THR A 14 3.38 0.26 1.30
CA THR A 14 4.82 0.09 1.04
C THR A 14 5.10 -0.33 -0.41
N VAL A 15 4.18 -1.08 -1.05
CA VAL A 15 4.27 -1.44 -2.49
C VAL A 15 4.15 -0.21 -3.40
N LEU A 16 3.43 0.83 -2.98
CA LEU A 16 3.37 2.11 -3.71
C LEU A 16 4.70 2.88 -3.72
N CYS A 17 5.59 2.63 -2.75
CA CYS A 17 6.90 3.26 -2.66
C CYS A 17 8.05 2.43 -3.24
N LEU A 18 7.85 1.12 -3.49
CA LEU A 18 8.89 0.21 -4.00
C LEU A 18 8.93 0.08 -5.53
N ALA A 19 8.07 0.80 -6.26
CA ALA A 19 8.03 0.78 -7.72
C ALA A 19 9.20 1.54 -8.39
N CYS A 20 10.21 1.97 -7.65
CA CYS A 20 11.29 2.79 -8.17
C CYS A 20 12.68 2.11 -8.19
N SER A 21 12.81 0.79 -8.18
CA SER A 21 14.13 0.17 -8.24
C SER A 21 14.32 -0.74 -9.47
N GLY A 22 15.13 -0.28 -10.40
CA GLY A 22 15.81 -1.11 -11.40
C GLY A 22 15.49 -0.80 -12.88
N GLY A 23 16.25 0.09 -13.49
CA GLY A 23 16.29 0.28 -14.94
C GLY A 23 17.68 -0.02 -15.50
N ASN A 24 17.79 -0.98 -16.43
CA ASN A 24 19.00 -1.21 -17.22
C ASN A 24 19.15 -0.10 -18.27
N GLY A 25 20.02 0.86 -17.99
CA GLY A 25 20.49 1.83 -18.98
C GLY A 25 22.01 1.75 -19.09
N THR A 26 22.51 1.43 -20.27
CA THR A 26 23.94 1.52 -20.59
C THR A 26 24.41 2.96 -20.46
N SER A 27 25.37 3.18 -19.55
CA SER A 27 25.89 4.49 -19.18
C SER A 27 26.87 5.00 -20.22
N ASP A 28 26.47 6.00 -20.99
CA ASP A 28 27.40 6.99 -21.51
C ASP A 28 27.49 8.14 -20.51
N ALA A 29 28.66 8.27 -19.90
CA ALA A 29 28.93 9.30 -18.91
C ALA A 29 28.97 10.69 -19.56
N LEU A 30 27.93 11.49 -19.33
CA LEU A 30 27.93 12.92 -19.59
C LEU A 30 28.03 13.68 -18.25
N PRO A 31 28.71 14.85 -18.21
CA PRO A 31 28.94 15.58 -16.96
C PRO A 31 27.62 16.10 -16.36
N ALA A 32 27.52 15.97 -15.04
CA ALA A 32 26.40 16.45 -14.26
C ALA A 32 26.29 17.99 -14.36
N SER A 33 25.32 18.45 -15.13
CA SER A 33 24.79 19.80 -15.00
C SER A 33 23.51 19.72 -14.19
N ASN A 34 23.54 20.30 -12.98
CA ASN A 34 22.34 20.56 -12.18
C ASN A 34 21.56 21.72 -12.82
N ASP A 35 21.07 21.53 -14.02
CA ASP A 35 20.11 22.42 -14.63
C ASP A 35 18.70 21.92 -14.29
N SER A 36 18.13 22.47 -13.21
CA SER A 36 16.69 22.54 -13.01
C SER A 36 16.07 23.52 -14.03
N SER A 37 16.35 23.29 -15.33
CA SER A 37 15.74 24.04 -16.39
C SER A 37 14.39 23.43 -16.71
N ASP A 38 13.33 24.20 -16.50
CA ASP A 38 11.99 24.04 -17.01
C ASP A 38 12.01 23.57 -18.49
N SER A 39 12.06 22.26 -18.69
CA SER A 39 11.80 21.67 -19.98
C SER A 39 10.30 21.74 -20.20
N ALA A 40 9.86 22.50 -21.18
CA ALA A 40 8.46 22.63 -21.58
C ALA A 40 7.84 21.23 -21.79
N GLY A 41 7.14 20.72 -20.77
CA GLY A 41 6.42 19.44 -20.81
C GLY A 41 6.65 18.47 -19.62
N GLY A 42 7.71 18.62 -18.82
CA GLY A 42 7.99 17.74 -17.69
C GLY A 42 7.30 18.18 -16.39
N ILE A 43 7.15 17.25 -15.44
CA ILE A 43 6.59 17.54 -14.11
C ILE A 43 7.69 18.08 -13.19
N ALA A 44 7.43 19.22 -12.57
CA ALA A 44 8.30 19.73 -11.51
C ALA A 44 8.29 18.75 -10.30
N LEU A 45 9.43 18.59 -9.66
CA LEU A 45 9.61 17.62 -8.56
C LEU A 45 8.61 17.87 -7.41
N GLU A 46 8.35 19.13 -7.10
CA GLU A 46 7.44 19.55 -6.02
C GLU A 46 5.97 19.19 -6.32
N ALA A 47 5.60 19.10 -7.60
CA ALA A 47 4.25 18.73 -8.03
C ALA A 47 4.05 17.20 -8.14
N LEU A 48 5.14 16.43 -8.11
CA LEU A 48 5.09 14.98 -8.32
C LEU A 48 4.22 14.25 -7.28
N PRO A 49 4.30 14.50 -5.95
CA PRO A 49 3.48 13.76 -4.97
C PRO A 49 1.98 13.89 -5.22
N ALA A 50 1.49 15.11 -5.44
CA ALA A 50 0.07 15.36 -5.69
C ALA A 50 -0.40 14.73 -7.00
N LYS A 51 0.38 14.86 -8.08
CA LYS A 51 0.05 14.26 -9.38
C LYS A 51 0.13 12.75 -9.34
N TYR A 52 1.10 12.18 -8.64
CA TYR A 52 1.22 10.73 -8.44
C TYR A 52 0.02 10.19 -7.66
N ALA A 53 -0.37 10.85 -6.56
CA ALA A 53 -1.57 10.49 -5.80
C ALA A 53 -2.83 10.49 -6.69
N ALA A 54 -3.03 11.54 -7.51
CA ALA A 54 -4.17 11.62 -8.43
C ALA A 54 -4.18 10.50 -9.47
N ALA A 55 -3.03 10.21 -10.10
CA ALA A 55 -2.90 9.13 -11.09
C ALA A 55 -3.14 7.75 -10.47
N ALA A 56 -2.54 7.48 -9.30
CA ALA A 56 -2.74 6.24 -8.55
C ALA A 56 -4.21 6.06 -8.15
N CYS A 57 -4.85 7.11 -7.65
CA CYS A 57 -6.27 7.08 -7.29
C CYS A 57 -7.16 6.78 -8.49
N THR A 58 -6.85 7.36 -9.66
CA THR A 58 -7.56 7.07 -10.92
C THR A 58 -7.42 5.58 -11.28
N ALA A 59 -6.21 5.04 -11.22
CA ALA A 59 -5.96 3.62 -11.47
C ALA A 59 -6.72 2.70 -10.51
N TYR A 60 -6.71 3.02 -9.20
CA TYR A 60 -7.50 2.27 -8.21
C TYR A 60 -9.00 2.36 -8.44
N GLN A 61 -9.53 3.53 -8.81
CA GLN A 61 -10.94 3.70 -9.16
C GLN A 61 -11.33 2.89 -10.38
N ASN A 62 -10.50 2.89 -11.41
CA ASN A 62 -10.73 2.08 -12.62
C ASN A 62 -10.70 0.58 -12.34
N CYS A 63 -9.89 0.15 -11.38
CA CYS A 63 -9.75 -1.25 -11.02
C CYS A 63 -10.93 -1.77 -10.21
N SER A 64 -11.14 -1.23 -9.02
CA SER A 64 -12.04 -1.81 -8.03
C SER A 64 -13.16 -0.86 -7.62
N GLY A 65 -13.32 0.24 -8.36
CA GLY A 65 -14.24 1.30 -7.97
C GLY A 65 -13.91 1.82 -6.56
N PRO A 66 -14.91 2.18 -5.75
CA PRO A 66 -14.67 2.71 -4.42
C PRO A 66 -14.17 1.67 -3.39
N ILE A 67 -14.14 0.36 -3.70
CA ILE A 67 -13.85 -0.69 -2.72
C ILE A 67 -12.43 -0.59 -2.17
N LEU A 68 -11.40 -0.61 -3.02
CA LEU A 68 -10.02 -0.49 -2.54
C LEU A 68 -9.79 0.84 -1.85
N LEU A 69 -10.37 1.92 -2.38
CA LEU A 69 -10.23 3.24 -1.80
C LEU A 69 -10.94 3.35 -0.44
N SER A 70 -12.11 2.74 -0.28
CA SER A 70 -12.83 2.76 1.00
C SER A 70 -12.20 1.85 2.05
N LEU A 71 -11.57 0.74 1.66
CA LEU A 71 -10.78 -0.09 2.56
C LEU A 71 -9.61 0.67 3.18
N PHE A 72 -8.99 1.59 2.43
CA PHE A 72 -7.80 2.31 2.87
C PHE A 72 -8.09 3.73 3.34
N LEU A 73 -9.18 4.35 2.89
CA LEU A 73 -9.39 5.79 3.02
C LEU A 73 -10.72 6.18 3.68
N ASN A 74 -11.52 5.20 4.12
CA ASN A 74 -12.79 5.45 4.81
C ASN A 74 -13.73 6.45 4.10
N GLY A 75 -13.78 6.39 2.75
CA GLY A 75 -14.64 7.26 1.95
C GLY A 75 -14.11 8.67 1.73
N ALA A 76 -12.85 8.93 2.09
CA ALA A 76 -12.16 10.17 1.77
C ALA A 76 -11.91 10.37 0.29
N ASP A 77 -11.67 11.61 -0.09
CA ASP A 77 -11.00 11.91 -1.34
C ASP A 77 -9.60 11.26 -1.35
N CYS A 78 -9.40 10.36 -2.30
CA CYS A 78 -8.21 9.54 -2.35
C CYS A 78 -6.94 10.39 -2.52
N ALA A 79 -6.94 11.33 -3.45
CA ALA A 79 -5.75 12.13 -3.75
C ALA A 79 -5.37 13.01 -2.57
N SER A 80 -6.35 13.67 -1.94
CA SER A 80 -6.11 14.53 -0.77
C SER A 80 -5.65 13.75 0.47
N SER A 81 -5.94 12.46 0.53
CA SER A 81 -5.48 11.61 1.65
C SER A 81 -4.08 11.04 1.42
N ILE A 82 -3.73 10.72 0.16
CA ILE A 82 -2.45 10.09 -0.19
C ILE A 82 -1.35 11.15 -0.38
N ALA A 83 -1.64 12.27 -1.06
CA ALA A 83 -0.64 13.28 -1.37
C ALA A 83 0.17 13.77 -0.15
N PRO A 84 -0.45 14.16 0.99
CA PRO A 84 0.32 14.61 2.15
C PRO A 84 1.20 13.50 2.76
N ARG A 85 0.78 12.23 2.68
CA ARG A 85 1.62 11.10 3.14
C ARG A 85 2.84 10.91 2.25
N LEU A 86 2.67 11.03 0.95
CA LEU A 86 3.79 11.00 0.00
C LEU A 86 4.72 12.18 0.22
N GLU A 87 4.20 13.40 0.31
CA GLU A 87 4.96 14.63 0.52
C GLU A 87 5.80 14.61 1.80
N ASN A 88 5.27 14.04 2.88
CA ASN A 88 5.94 13.97 4.17
C ASN A 88 6.72 12.67 4.39
N GLY A 89 6.52 11.65 3.57
CA GLY A 89 7.18 10.34 3.63
C GLY A 89 8.33 10.22 2.63
N THR A 90 8.25 9.21 1.79
CA THR A 90 9.33 8.81 0.87
C THR A 90 9.73 9.92 -0.10
N PHE A 91 8.78 10.71 -0.62
CA PHE A 91 9.12 11.81 -1.54
C PHE A 91 9.92 12.93 -0.86
N ALA A 92 9.67 13.21 0.42
CA ALA A 92 10.50 14.17 1.17
C ALA A 92 11.97 13.73 1.23
N LEU A 93 12.20 12.42 1.43
CA LEU A 93 13.56 11.85 1.40
C LEU A 93 14.16 11.90 -0.02
N MET A 94 13.39 11.51 -1.04
CA MET A 94 13.84 11.60 -2.43
C MET A 94 14.25 13.02 -2.82
N GLN A 95 13.46 14.03 -2.45
CA GLN A 95 13.81 15.45 -2.67
C GLN A 95 15.14 15.81 -2.04
N GLN A 96 15.40 15.38 -0.80
CA GLN A 96 16.69 15.59 -0.12
C GLN A 96 17.83 14.92 -0.88
N LYS A 97 17.63 13.69 -1.38
CA LYS A 97 18.64 12.91 -2.12
C LYS A 97 18.89 13.45 -3.52
N ILE A 98 17.87 14.00 -4.17
CA ILE A 98 18.02 14.72 -5.44
C ILE A 98 18.83 16.01 -5.20
N ALA A 99 18.52 16.77 -4.16
CA ALA A 99 19.26 17.97 -3.80
C ALA A 99 20.74 17.66 -3.40
N ALA A 100 20.97 16.48 -2.80
CA ALA A 100 22.31 15.98 -2.48
C ALA A 100 23.08 15.44 -3.69
N GLY A 101 22.41 15.26 -4.84
CA GLY A 101 23.04 14.76 -6.07
C GLY A 101 23.26 13.24 -6.07
N THR A 102 22.60 12.48 -5.21
CA THR A 102 22.64 11.00 -5.20
C THR A 102 21.54 10.35 -6.02
N ILE A 103 20.51 11.13 -6.39
CA ILE A 103 19.46 10.72 -7.33
C ILE A 103 19.33 11.81 -8.41
N ARG A 104 19.18 11.41 -9.65
CA ARG A 104 18.81 12.30 -10.78
C ARG A 104 17.32 12.11 -11.07
N TYR A 105 16.59 13.22 -11.16
CA TYR A 105 15.18 13.27 -11.51
C TYR A 105 14.97 13.71 -12.95
N ASP A 106 14.06 13.03 -13.67
CA ASP A 106 13.66 13.37 -15.04
C ASP A 106 12.14 13.64 -15.07
N GLY A 107 11.75 14.90 -15.14
CA GLY A 107 10.34 15.31 -15.12
C GLY A 107 9.54 14.83 -16.35
N ASN A 108 10.17 14.64 -17.51
CA ASN A 108 9.48 14.12 -18.69
C ASN A 108 9.15 12.62 -18.54
N LYS A 109 10.09 11.85 -17.98
CA LYS A 109 9.85 10.44 -17.66
C LYS A 109 8.85 10.29 -16.53
N ALA A 110 8.84 11.20 -15.55
CA ALA A 110 7.81 11.25 -14.53
C ALA A 110 6.40 11.50 -15.12
N GLN A 111 6.27 12.38 -16.13
CA GLN A 111 5.00 12.54 -16.83
C GLN A 111 4.58 11.25 -17.54
N ALA A 112 5.49 10.57 -18.23
CA ALA A 112 5.20 9.29 -18.89
C ALA A 112 4.76 8.21 -17.85
N CYS A 113 5.39 8.18 -16.68
CA CYS A 113 4.97 7.34 -15.56
C CYS A 113 3.53 7.60 -15.14
N LEU A 114 3.15 8.88 -14.93
CA LEU A 114 1.79 9.22 -14.50
C LEU A 114 0.76 8.90 -15.57
N ASP A 115 1.10 9.10 -16.84
CA ASP A 115 0.24 8.77 -17.98
C ASP A 115 0.03 7.26 -18.10
N ALA A 116 1.05 6.46 -17.83
CA ALA A 116 0.95 5.00 -17.77
C ALA A 116 0.14 4.56 -16.55
N LEU A 117 0.44 5.09 -15.37
CA LEU A 117 -0.24 4.77 -14.12
C LEU A 117 -1.75 5.02 -14.19
N SER A 118 -2.17 6.16 -14.72
CA SER A 118 -3.60 6.52 -14.84
C SER A 118 -4.41 5.60 -15.77
N LYS A 119 -3.73 4.82 -16.62
CA LYS A 119 -4.34 3.90 -17.58
C LYS A 119 -4.29 2.44 -17.11
N LEU A 120 -3.71 2.16 -15.95
CA LEU A 120 -3.57 0.80 -15.47
C LEU A 120 -4.93 0.13 -15.26
N SER A 121 -4.99 -1.13 -15.71
CA SER A 121 -6.06 -2.08 -15.33
C SER A 121 -5.81 -2.64 -13.92
N CYS A 122 -6.79 -3.37 -13.38
CA CYS A 122 -6.61 -4.09 -12.11
C CYS A 122 -5.37 -4.99 -12.08
N ASP A 123 -5.15 -5.71 -13.15
CA ASP A 123 -4.01 -6.62 -13.25
C ASP A 123 -2.69 -5.85 -13.32
N GLY A 124 -2.71 -4.66 -13.96
CA GLY A 124 -1.56 -3.76 -14.02
C GLY A 124 -1.23 -3.07 -12.71
N LEU A 125 -2.23 -2.76 -11.87
CA LEU A 125 -2.02 -2.13 -10.56
C LEU A 125 -1.19 -2.97 -9.58
N LEU A 126 -1.25 -4.27 -9.73
CA LEU A 126 -0.52 -5.22 -8.87
C LEU A 126 0.86 -5.54 -9.43
N THR A 127 1.20 -5.07 -10.64
CA THR A 127 2.56 -5.23 -11.18
C THR A 127 3.50 -4.24 -10.48
N ARG A 128 4.62 -4.74 -9.95
CA ARG A 128 5.61 -3.92 -9.25
C ARG A 128 6.36 -2.97 -10.18
N ASP A 129 6.55 -3.40 -11.41
CA ASP A 129 7.44 -2.75 -12.34
C ASP A 129 6.63 -2.03 -13.41
N GLN A 130 6.44 -0.72 -13.22
CA GLN A 130 6.02 0.17 -14.30
C GLN A 130 7.30 0.73 -14.93
N PRO A 131 7.72 0.24 -16.11
CA PRO A 131 9.00 0.63 -16.71
C PRO A 131 9.16 2.14 -16.87
N GLU A 132 8.05 2.83 -17.17
CA GLU A 132 8.01 4.28 -17.31
C GLU A 132 8.32 4.98 -15.98
N CYS A 133 7.86 4.41 -14.86
CA CYS A 133 8.08 4.98 -13.53
C CYS A 133 9.51 4.75 -13.04
N LEU A 134 10.07 3.58 -13.30
CA LEU A 134 11.46 3.26 -12.98
C LEU A 134 12.44 4.24 -13.64
N ALA A 135 12.13 4.69 -14.85
CA ALA A 135 12.98 5.59 -15.60
C ALA A 135 12.99 7.05 -15.09
N ALA A 136 12.02 7.44 -14.24
CA ALA A 136 11.89 8.82 -13.75
C ALA A 136 12.93 9.20 -12.69
N LEU A 137 13.48 8.22 -12.00
CA LEU A 137 14.51 8.37 -10.97
C LEU A 137 15.73 7.53 -11.35
N ASP A 138 16.90 8.12 -11.30
CA ASP A 138 18.14 7.44 -11.68
C ASP A 138 19.14 7.58 -10.53
N GLY A 139 19.41 6.49 -9.83
CA GLY A 139 20.35 6.43 -8.73
C GLY A 139 21.80 6.58 -9.20
N LEU A 140 22.59 7.36 -8.49
CA LEU A 140 23.96 7.69 -8.87
C LEU A 140 25.02 7.08 -7.94
N VAL A 141 24.61 6.44 -6.85
CA VAL A 141 25.51 5.78 -5.90
C VAL A 141 25.93 4.42 -6.44
N ALA A 142 27.22 4.25 -6.69
CA ALA A 142 27.76 2.98 -7.17
C ALA A 142 27.60 1.85 -6.16
N GLN A 143 27.63 0.61 -6.64
CA GLN A 143 27.61 -0.58 -5.79
C GLN A 143 28.72 -0.51 -4.71
N GLY A 144 28.35 -0.83 -3.48
CA GLY A 144 29.21 -0.72 -2.29
C GLY A 144 29.24 0.68 -1.65
N GLY A 145 28.68 1.70 -2.32
CA GLY A 145 28.55 3.05 -1.77
C GLY A 145 27.49 3.13 -0.67
N ASP A 146 27.57 4.19 0.15
CA ASP A 146 26.60 4.46 1.22
C ASP A 146 25.29 4.98 0.65
N CYS A 147 24.17 4.49 1.18
CA CYS A 147 22.84 4.87 0.77
C CYS A 147 21.86 4.88 1.96
N ASP A 148 20.82 5.68 1.85
CA ASP A 148 19.68 5.68 2.76
C ASP A 148 18.41 5.17 2.06
N LEU A 149 18.32 5.33 0.73
CA LEU A 149 17.22 4.87 -0.11
C LEU A 149 17.74 3.94 -1.21
N SER A 150 16.93 2.97 -1.63
CA SER A 150 17.27 2.11 -2.76
C SER A 150 17.36 2.89 -4.07
N GLU A 151 16.59 3.95 -4.21
CA GLU A 151 16.57 4.86 -5.35
C GLU A 151 17.88 5.64 -5.54
N GLU A 152 18.77 5.68 -4.54
CA GLU A 152 20.10 6.24 -4.67
C GLU A 152 21.06 5.33 -5.41
N CYS A 153 20.78 4.01 -5.42
CA CYS A 153 21.69 3.01 -5.97
C CYS A 153 21.65 2.96 -7.51
N ALA A 154 22.81 2.99 -8.14
CA ALA A 154 22.93 2.91 -9.59
C ALA A 154 22.56 1.52 -10.12
N GLY A 155 21.90 1.47 -11.28
CA GLY A 155 21.49 0.22 -11.93
C GLY A 155 20.45 -0.57 -11.13
N SER A 156 20.52 -1.90 -11.19
CA SER A 156 19.62 -2.81 -10.47
C SER A 156 20.17 -3.17 -9.08
N ALA A 157 20.56 -2.18 -8.29
CA ALA A 157 21.02 -2.37 -6.92
C ALA A 157 20.01 -1.80 -5.92
N LEU A 158 20.03 -2.32 -4.69
CA LEU A 158 19.17 -1.82 -3.60
C LEU A 158 20.02 -1.40 -2.40
N CYS A 159 19.48 -0.49 -1.60
CA CYS A 159 20.09 -0.08 -0.35
C CYS A 159 19.80 -1.09 0.75
N ARG A 160 20.82 -1.75 1.26
CA ARG A 160 20.66 -2.72 2.35
C ARG A 160 21.51 -2.32 3.56
N SER A 161 20.86 -2.25 4.71
CA SER A 161 21.53 -2.17 5.99
C SER A 161 21.66 -3.56 6.61
N SER A 162 22.85 -3.98 6.95
CA SER A 162 23.11 -5.26 7.62
C SER A 162 22.75 -5.24 9.11
N THR A 163 22.67 -4.06 9.70
CA THR A 163 22.48 -3.87 11.15
C THR A 163 21.18 -3.15 11.50
N GLY A 164 20.35 -2.80 10.48
CA GLY A 164 19.18 -1.95 10.69
C GLY A 164 19.53 -0.48 10.99
N THR A 165 20.80 -0.08 10.79
CA THR A 165 21.25 1.31 10.99
C THR A 165 21.58 1.97 9.65
N CYS A 166 21.30 3.27 9.53
CA CYS A 166 21.73 4.09 8.40
C CYS A 166 23.19 4.58 8.59
N PRO A 167 23.94 4.78 7.50
CA PRO A 167 23.59 4.43 6.13
C PRO A 167 23.72 2.92 5.86
N GLY A 168 22.96 2.44 4.88
CA GLY A 168 23.13 1.12 4.28
C GLY A 168 24.22 1.13 3.19
N LYS A 169 24.28 0.04 2.39
CA LYS A 169 25.16 -0.10 1.24
C LYS A 169 24.35 -0.48 0.02
N CYS A 170 24.67 0.08 -1.13
CA CYS A 170 24.14 -0.37 -2.40
C CYS A 170 24.67 -1.77 -2.73
N VAL A 171 23.78 -2.76 -2.75
CA VAL A 171 24.12 -4.17 -3.04
C VAL A 171 23.33 -4.65 -4.24
N PRO A 172 23.86 -5.59 -5.03
CA PRO A 172 23.14 -6.15 -6.17
C PRO A 172 21.90 -6.90 -5.68
N LEU A 173 20.87 -6.96 -6.52
CA LEU A 173 19.72 -7.82 -6.31
C LEU A 173 20.12 -9.29 -6.29
N LEU A 174 19.33 -10.11 -5.60
CA LEU A 174 19.61 -11.53 -5.39
C LEU A 174 19.07 -12.35 -6.58
N SER A 175 19.91 -13.22 -7.11
CA SER A 175 19.54 -14.15 -8.18
C SER A 175 18.66 -15.31 -7.67
N ALA A 176 18.07 -16.07 -8.60
CA ALA A 176 17.24 -17.22 -8.28
C ALA A 176 17.98 -18.22 -7.37
N GLY A 177 17.28 -18.71 -6.36
CA GLY A 177 17.82 -19.65 -5.36
C GLY A 177 18.63 -19.03 -4.24
N GLN A 178 18.89 -17.72 -4.27
CA GLN A 178 19.56 -17.03 -3.15
C GLN A 178 18.56 -16.70 -2.04
N ALA A 179 19.06 -16.67 -0.79
CA ALA A 179 18.25 -16.39 0.38
C ALA A 179 17.85 -14.91 0.44
N CYS A 180 16.55 -14.65 0.63
CA CYS A 180 15.95 -13.33 0.67
C CYS A 180 15.15 -13.11 1.96
N THR A 181 14.89 -11.85 2.28
CA THR A 181 14.04 -11.44 3.42
C THR A 181 12.76 -10.77 2.95
N ALA A 182 12.79 -10.12 1.80
CA ALA A 182 11.67 -9.42 1.19
C ALA A 182 11.71 -9.59 -0.34
N ASP A 183 10.59 -9.36 -1.00
CA ASP A 183 10.49 -9.44 -2.46
C ASP A 183 11.45 -8.49 -3.18
N GLY A 184 11.62 -7.26 -2.65
CA GLY A 184 12.55 -6.28 -3.21
C GLY A 184 14.02 -6.71 -3.17
N ASP A 185 14.37 -7.79 -2.45
CA ASP A 185 15.72 -8.34 -2.45
C ASP A 185 16.08 -9.06 -3.75
N CYS A 186 15.07 -9.56 -4.45
CA CYS A 186 15.25 -10.45 -5.60
C CYS A 186 15.38 -9.67 -6.91
N ASP A 187 16.17 -10.22 -7.84
CA ASP A 187 16.34 -9.67 -9.18
C ASP A 187 15.00 -9.62 -9.95
N ASN A 188 14.96 -8.82 -11.00
CA ASN A 188 13.75 -8.58 -11.80
C ASN A 188 13.07 -9.87 -12.24
N GLY A 189 11.75 -9.95 -12.05
CA GLY A 189 10.96 -11.13 -12.37
C GLY A 189 11.04 -12.25 -11.34
N LEU A 190 11.75 -12.05 -10.22
CA LEU A 190 11.80 -12.97 -9.08
C LEU A 190 11.06 -12.39 -7.88
N GLN A 191 10.61 -13.26 -6.99
CA GLN A 191 9.97 -12.89 -5.72
C GLN A 191 10.57 -13.73 -4.58
N CYS A 192 10.54 -13.18 -3.38
CA CYS A 192 10.97 -13.88 -2.18
C CYS A 192 9.87 -14.84 -1.72
N SER A 193 10.09 -16.13 -1.83
CA SER A 193 9.14 -17.13 -1.35
C SER A 193 8.90 -16.99 0.15
N GLY A 194 7.68 -16.76 0.57
CA GLY A 194 7.28 -16.69 1.98
C GLY A 194 7.63 -17.95 2.75
N THR A 195 7.64 -19.11 2.08
CA THR A 195 7.88 -20.43 2.66
C THR A 195 9.36 -20.80 2.69
N THR A 196 10.07 -20.71 1.53
CA THR A 196 11.46 -21.14 1.42
C THR A 196 12.47 -20.05 1.74
N LYS A 197 12.05 -18.79 1.76
CA LYS A 197 12.92 -17.61 1.91
C LYS A 197 14.03 -17.55 0.84
N LEU A 198 13.70 -18.00 -0.35
CA LEU A 198 14.58 -17.96 -1.52
C LEU A 198 13.94 -17.11 -2.62
N CYS A 199 14.77 -16.45 -3.43
CA CYS A 199 14.31 -15.80 -4.66
C CYS A 199 13.88 -16.87 -5.66
N VAL A 200 12.61 -16.86 -6.04
CA VAL A 200 12.01 -17.84 -6.94
C VAL A 200 11.26 -17.15 -8.07
N ARG A 201 11.13 -17.84 -9.21
CA ARG A 201 10.21 -17.41 -10.24
C ARG A 201 8.78 -17.53 -9.71
N PRO A 202 7.98 -16.46 -9.79
CA PRO A 202 6.59 -16.51 -9.34
C PRO A 202 5.73 -17.43 -10.22
N ALA A 203 4.65 -17.93 -9.65
CA ALA A 203 3.66 -18.73 -10.36
C ALA A 203 2.85 -17.85 -11.33
N ALA A 204 2.58 -18.38 -12.51
CA ALA A 204 1.74 -17.73 -13.51
C ALA A 204 0.24 -17.83 -13.18
N ILE A 205 -0.60 -17.05 -13.87
CA ILE A 205 -2.06 -17.18 -13.78
C ILE A 205 -2.47 -18.63 -14.10
N GLY A 206 -3.27 -19.22 -13.24
CA GLY A 206 -3.73 -20.60 -13.33
C GLY A 206 -2.84 -21.63 -12.63
N GLU A 207 -1.62 -21.28 -12.24
CA GLU A 207 -0.72 -22.16 -11.49
C GLU A 207 -1.02 -22.15 -9.98
N ALA A 208 -0.55 -23.17 -9.29
CA ALA A 208 -0.66 -23.30 -7.84
C ALA A 208 0.21 -22.25 -7.13
N CYS A 209 -0.29 -21.71 -6.00
CA CYS A 209 0.40 -20.70 -5.21
C CYS A 209 0.36 -21.04 -3.73
N GLU A 210 1.35 -20.57 -2.96
CA GLU A 210 1.52 -20.81 -1.52
C GLU A 210 1.73 -22.29 -1.14
N TYR A 211 2.03 -22.56 0.14
CA TYR A 211 2.14 -23.92 0.72
C TYR A 211 2.92 -24.94 -0.12
N GLY A 212 4.16 -24.61 -0.48
CA GLY A 212 5.06 -25.46 -1.27
C GLY A 212 5.12 -25.09 -2.74
N SER A 213 4.26 -24.19 -3.18
CA SER A 213 4.30 -23.56 -4.51
C SER A 213 4.85 -22.14 -4.44
N PRO A 214 5.39 -21.58 -5.53
CA PRO A 214 5.80 -20.18 -5.58
C PRO A 214 4.65 -19.22 -5.28
N PRO A 215 4.91 -17.99 -4.82
CA PRO A 215 3.89 -16.94 -4.79
C PRO A 215 3.41 -16.61 -6.20
N CYS A 216 2.25 -16.01 -6.33
CA CYS A 216 1.77 -15.53 -7.63
C CYS A 216 2.64 -14.40 -8.15
N GLY A 217 2.77 -14.34 -9.47
CA GLY A 217 3.43 -13.24 -10.17
C GLY A 217 2.72 -11.90 -9.95
N PRO A 218 3.40 -10.78 -10.30
CA PRO A 218 2.79 -9.47 -10.29
C PRO A 218 1.45 -9.47 -11.03
N GLY A 219 0.45 -8.75 -10.50
CA GLY A 219 -0.89 -8.72 -11.09
C GLY A 219 -1.80 -9.90 -10.78
N ALA A 220 -1.32 -10.91 -10.07
CA ALA A 220 -2.10 -12.08 -9.69
C ALA A 220 -2.27 -12.21 -8.17
N ILE A 221 -3.41 -12.76 -7.77
CA ILE A 221 -3.79 -13.01 -6.38
C ILE A 221 -3.97 -14.51 -6.17
N CYS A 222 -3.46 -15.04 -5.07
CA CYS A 222 -3.62 -16.44 -4.72
C CYS A 222 -5.01 -16.66 -4.11
N LEU A 223 -5.93 -17.28 -4.87
CA LEU A 223 -7.30 -17.57 -4.43
C LEU A 223 -7.49 -19.03 -4.08
N GLY A 224 -8.36 -19.28 -3.10
CA GLY A 224 -8.77 -20.63 -2.71
C GLY A 224 -7.72 -21.39 -1.92
N LYS A 225 -6.70 -20.72 -1.36
CA LYS A 225 -5.79 -21.35 -0.40
C LYS A 225 -6.52 -21.64 0.92
N ASP A 226 -6.14 -22.71 1.59
CA ASP A 226 -6.60 -23.03 2.94
C ASP A 226 -5.43 -22.95 3.91
N ASP A 227 -5.45 -21.91 4.76
CA ASP A 227 -4.39 -21.67 5.75
C ASP A 227 -4.39 -22.71 6.87
N ALA A 228 -5.54 -23.31 7.20
CA ALA A 228 -5.65 -24.33 8.23
C ALA A 228 -5.15 -25.69 7.73
N ALA A 229 -5.58 -26.09 6.52
CA ALA A 229 -5.17 -27.33 5.88
C ALA A 229 -3.80 -27.23 5.19
N LYS A 230 -3.23 -26.03 5.05
CA LYS A 230 -1.99 -25.76 4.30
C LYS A 230 -2.07 -26.22 2.84
N THR A 231 -3.26 -26.10 2.21
CA THR A 231 -3.43 -26.44 0.81
C THR A 231 -3.17 -25.22 -0.09
N PRO A 232 -2.45 -25.42 -1.22
CA PRO A 232 -2.21 -24.36 -2.18
C PRO A 232 -3.50 -23.80 -2.78
N GLY A 233 -3.47 -22.50 -3.09
CA GLY A 233 -4.46 -21.85 -3.94
C GLY A 233 -4.07 -21.89 -5.41
N THR A 234 -4.75 -21.07 -6.19
CA THR A 234 -4.47 -20.87 -7.63
C THR A 234 -4.29 -19.39 -7.91
N CYS A 235 -3.26 -19.02 -8.67
CA CYS A 235 -3.06 -17.64 -9.10
C CYS A 235 -4.16 -17.21 -10.06
N ARG A 236 -4.87 -16.15 -9.70
CA ARG A 236 -5.95 -15.55 -10.47
C ARG A 236 -5.72 -14.06 -10.65
N THR A 237 -6.41 -13.46 -11.61
CA THR A 237 -6.36 -12.01 -11.81
C THR A 237 -7.06 -11.28 -10.66
N ALA A 238 -6.78 -9.99 -10.50
CA ALA A 238 -7.53 -9.15 -9.55
C ALA A 238 -9.02 -9.08 -9.91
N THR A 239 -9.36 -9.11 -11.20
CA THR A 239 -10.74 -9.15 -11.67
C THR A 239 -11.49 -10.40 -11.17
N ASP A 240 -10.80 -11.54 -11.11
CA ASP A 240 -11.39 -12.78 -10.55
C ASP A 240 -11.61 -12.65 -9.03
N ALA A 241 -10.68 -11.99 -8.32
CA ALA A 241 -10.77 -11.78 -6.88
C ALA A 241 -11.94 -10.83 -6.51
N PHE A 242 -12.14 -9.76 -7.30
CA PHE A 242 -13.20 -8.77 -7.08
C PHE A 242 -14.42 -9.02 -7.95
N SER A 243 -14.96 -10.24 -7.92
CA SER A 243 -16.02 -10.68 -8.83
C SER A 243 -17.35 -11.03 -8.16
N ALA A 244 -17.40 -11.14 -6.82
CA ALA A 244 -18.63 -11.58 -6.15
C ALA A 244 -19.73 -10.49 -6.23
N ALA A 245 -20.87 -10.84 -6.81
CA ALA A 245 -22.01 -9.94 -6.95
C ALA A 245 -22.76 -9.73 -5.62
N ALA A 246 -23.61 -8.71 -5.55
CA ALA A 246 -24.47 -8.49 -4.40
C ALA A 246 -25.36 -9.75 -4.14
N GLY A 247 -25.42 -10.19 -2.90
CA GLY A 247 -26.07 -11.43 -2.46
C GLY A 247 -25.18 -12.67 -2.51
N ALA A 248 -24.02 -12.63 -3.18
CA ALA A 248 -23.07 -13.73 -3.17
C ALA A 248 -22.24 -13.78 -1.88
N ALA A 249 -21.74 -14.98 -1.57
CA ALA A 249 -20.76 -15.14 -0.49
C ALA A 249 -19.45 -14.43 -0.85
N CYS A 250 -18.80 -13.84 0.13
CA CYS A 250 -17.43 -13.33 0.04
C CYS A 250 -16.61 -13.88 1.20
N ASP A 251 -15.31 -13.94 1.06
CA ASP A 251 -14.42 -14.40 2.11
C ASP A 251 -13.08 -13.66 2.02
N PRO A 252 -12.90 -12.62 2.85
CA PRO A 252 -11.64 -11.87 2.87
C PRO A 252 -10.41 -12.72 3.20
N ALA A 253 -10.59 -13.84 3.91
CA ALA A 253 -9.49 -14.74 4.25
C ALA A 253 -9.01 -15.58 3.06
N THR A 254 -9.92 -15.96 2.16
CA THR A 254 -9.60 -16.73 0.95
C THR A 254 -9.37 -15.85 -0.28
N GLY A 255 -9.57 -14.53 -0.15
CA GLY A 255 -9.37 -13.56 -1.22
C GLY A 255 -10.54 -13.40 -2.18
N ILE A 256 -11.71 -14.01 -1.92
CA ILE A 256 -12.93 -13.79 -2.70
C ILE A 256 -13.61 -12.53 -2.18
N LEU A 257 -13.52 -11.46 -2.95
CA LEU A 257 -14.02 -10.14 -2.58
C LEU A 257 -15.20 -9.73 -3.47
N CYS A 258 -15.98 -8.78 -2.99
CA CYS A 258 -17.13 -8.30 -3.72
C CYS A 258 -16.72 -7.45 -4.92
N ALA A 259 -17.54 -7.47 -5.96
CA ALA A 259 -17.40 -6.63 -7.15
C ALA A 259 -17.46 -5.13 -6.79
N PRO A 260 -16.95 -4.22 -7.64
CA PRO A 260 -17.02 -2.79 -7.42
C PRO A 260 -18.44 -2.29 -7.05
N GLY A 261 -18.54 -1.42 -6.06
CA GLY A 261 -19.82 -0.89 -5.56
C GLY A 261 -20.57 -1.82 -4.60
N VAL A 262 -19.91 -2.91 -4.17
CA VAL A 262 -20.47 -3.91 -3.24
C VAL A 262 -19.51 -4.08 -2.07
N SER A 263 -20.03 -4.23 -0.85
CA SER A 263 -19.26 -4.38 0.40
C SER A 263 -19.39 -5.80 0.93
N CYS A 264 -18.28 -6.40 1.38
CA CYS A 264 -18.27 -7.71 2.03
C CYS A 264 -18.56 -7.52 3.54
N ILE A 265 -19.72 -7.93 3.99
CA ILE A 265 -20.15 -7.76 5.39
C ILE A 265 -20.15 -9.10 6.14
N ALA A 266 -19.87 -9.04 7.45
CA ALA A 266 -20.06 -10.16 8.38
C ALA A 266 -21.57 -10.37 8.61
N ASP A 267 -22.17 -11.30 7.87
CA ASP A 267 -23.63 -11.44 7.84
C ASP A 267 -24.17 -12.17 9.06
N HIS A 268 -23.71 -13.39 9.32
CA HIS A 268 -24.15 -14.18 10.48
C HIS A 268 -23.09 -15.22 10.88
N LEU A 269 -23.27 -15.78 12.07
CA LEU A 269 -22.50 -16.92 12.54
C LEU A 269 -23.25 -18.21 12.14
N ASP A 270 -22.60 -19.07 11.36
CA ASP A 270 -23.01 -20.46 11.22
C ASP A 270 -22.56 -21.20 12.50
N VAL A 271 -23.54 -21.66 13.27
CA VAL A 271 -23.32 -22.37 14.54
C VAL A 271 -23.02 -23.86 14.35
N ALA A 272 -22.95 -24.35 13.10
CA ALA A 272 -22.45 -25.68 12.81
C ALA A 272 -20.99 -25.82 13.33
N ILE A 273 -20.59 -27.01 13.71
CA ILE A 273 -19.24 -27.26 14.21
C ILE A 273 -18.30 -27.58 13.05
N PRO A 274 -17.22 -26.81 12.83
CA PRO A 274 -16.77 -25.63 13.62
C PRO A 274 -17.58 -24.37 13.32
N VAL A 275 -17.80 -23.53 14.34
CA VAL A 275 -18.48 -22.23 14.18
C VAL A 275 -17.75 -21.39 13.18
N LYS A 276 -18.45 -20.89 12.15
CA LYS A 276 -17.90 -20.13 11.06
C LYS A 276 -18.65 -18.80 10.89
N LEU A 277 -17.91 -17.72 10.72
CA LEU A 277 -18.47 -16.43 10.32
C LEU A 277 -18.75 -16.46 8.82
N ILE A 278 -20.01 -16.20 8.46
CA ILE A 278 -20.44 -16.12 7.07
C ILE A 278 -20.40 -14.67 6.61
N TRP A 279 -19.80 -14.44 5.46
CA TRP A 279 -19.66 -13.13 4.84
C TRP A 279 -20.49 -13.08 3.55
N THR A 280 -21.17 -11.96 3.35
CA THR A 280 -22.08 -11.76 2.19
C THR A 280 -21.83 -10.40 1.56
N CYS A 281 -21.89 -10.33 0.25
CA CYS A 281 -21.77 -9.10 -0.52
C CYS A 281 -23.09 -8.30 -0.48
N VAL A 282 -23.03 -7.05 -0.01
CA VAL A 282 -24.17 -6.11 -0.04
C VAL A 282 -23.78 -4.84 -0.78
N ARG A 283 -24.73 -4.12 -1.34
CA ARG A 283 -24.45 -2.86 -2.03
C ARG A 283 -23.83 -1.84 -1.05
N SER A 284 -22.80 -1.14 -1.49
CA SER A 284 -22.22 -0.03 -0.71
C SER A 284 -23.29 1.03 -0.47
N GLY A 285 -23.33 1.60 0.74
CA GLY A 285 -24.37 2.55 1.14
C GLY A 285 -25.73 1.93 1.43
N ALA A 286 -25.84 0.59 1.57
CA ALA A 286 -27.08 -0.10 1.85
C ALA A 286 -27.72 0.28 3.19
N TYR A 287 -26.90 0.70 4.17
CA TYR A 287 -27.35 1.08 5.49
C TYR A 287 -27.40 2.60 5.65
N ALA A 288 -28.58 3.13 6.00
CA ALA A 288 -28.76 4.56 6.23
C ALA A 288 -28.01 5.05 7.49
N ALA A 289 -27.69 6.34 7.54
CA ALA A 289 -27.16 6.98 8.75
C ALA A 289 -28.09 6.76 9.96
N GLY A 290 -27.54 6.35 11.09
CA GLY A 290 -28.29 6.00 12.31
C GLY A 290 -29.02 4.65 12.25
N GLY A 291 -29.00 3.95 11.10
CA GLY A 291 -29.59 2.63 10.95
C GLY A 291 -28.69 1.51 11.45
N THR A 292 -29.28 0.35 11.71
CA THR A 292 -28.53 -0.87 12.05
C THR A 292 -27.68 -1.29 10.86
N CYS A 293 -26.44 -1.66 11.12
CA CYS A 293 -25.48 -2.12 10.12
C CYS A 293 -24.76 -3.37 10.59
N LYS A 294 -24.09 -4.04 9.65
CA LYS A 294 -23.14 -5.11 9.94
C LYS A 294 -21.73 -4.65 9.59
N PRO A 295 -20.71 -4.95 10.42
CA PRO A 295 -19.32 -4.64 10.08
C PRO A 295 -18.93 -5.27 8.75
N GLY A 296 -18.23 -4.53 7.92
CA GLY A 296 -17.88 -4.96 6.57
C GLY A 296 -16.56 -4.39 6.08
N LEU A 297 -16.13 -4.89 4.92
CA LEU A 297 -14.95 -4.47 4.19
C LEU A 297 -15.33 -4.18 2.72
N PRO A 298 -15.43 -2.91 2.31
CA PRO A 298 -15.59 -1.72 3.16
C PRO A 298 -16.93 -1.71 3.89
N ASP A 299 -17.12 -0.76 4.80
CA ASP A 299 -18.43 -0.58 5.45
C ASP A 299 -19.54 -0.31 4.43
N ALA A 300 -20.71 -0.93 4.66
CA ALA A 300 -21.86 -0.74 3.80
C ALA A 300 -22.78 0.41 4.25
N CYS A 301 -22.33 1.28 5.16
CA CYS A 301 -23.03 2.49 5.55
C CYS A 301 -23.04 3.54 4.45
N ALA A 302 -24.05 4.42 4.47
CA ALA A 302 -24.09 5.58 3.60
C ALA A 302 -22.83 6.45 3.78
N SER A 303 -22.42 7.17 2.70
CA SER A 303 -21.21 8.00 2.67
C SER A 303 -21.11 8.91 3.91
N GLY A 304 -19.90 9.06 4.44
CA GLY A 304 -19.61 9.84 5.64
C GLY A 304 -19.97 9.14 6.96
N ASN A 305 -20.38 7.87 6.90
CA ASN A 305 -20.70 7.06 8.08
C ASN A 305 -19.87 5.77 8.06
N TYR A 306 -19.65 5.20 9.24
CA TYR A 306 -19.05 3.88 9.41
C TYR A 306 -19.90 3.02 10.34
N CYS A 307 -19.79 1.72 10.25
CA CYS A 307 -20.50 0.81 11.13
C CYS A 307 -19.77 0.69 12.47
N LEU A 308 -20.27 1.40 13.49
CA LEU A 308 -19.78 1.26 14.85
C LEU A 308 -20.36 -0.04 15.44
N ALA A 309 -19.52 -1.06 15.56
CA ALA A 309 -19.92 -2.36 16.11
C ALA A 309 -20.42 -2.23 17.55
N GLY A 310 -21.44 -3.02 17.89
CA GLY A 310 -21.94 -3.12 19.26
C GLY A 310 -20.86 -3.69 20.22
N THR A 311 -21.04 -3.45 21.51
CA THR A 311 -20.14 -3.94 22.56
C THR A 311 -20.43 -5.40 22.86
N GLY A 312 -19.47 -6.31 22.54
CA GLY A 312 -19.52 -7.74 22.86
C GLY A 312 -18.81 -8.60 21.82
N ALA A 313 -18.27 -9.74 22.24
CA ALA A 313 -17.50 -10.64 21.38
C ALA A 313 -18.32 -11.31 20.26
N THR A 314 -19.64 -11.22 20.32
CA THR A 314 -20.59 -11.80 19.36
C THR A 314 -21.51 -10.77 18.69
N ALA A 315 -21.30 -9.47 18.93
CA ALA A 315 -22.13 -8.43 18.33
C ALA A 315 -21.76 -8.28 16.85
N LEU A 316 -22.55 -8.93 15.98
CA LEU A 316 -22.48 -8.79 14.52
C LEU A 316 -23.23 -7.55 14.02
N ASP A 317 -24.00 -6.89 14.89
CA ASP A 317 -24.78 -5.71 14.57
C ASP A 317 -24.13 -4.46 15.16
N GLY A 318 -24.20 -3.38 14.42
CA GLY A 318 -23.71 -2.07 14.79
C GLY A 318 -24.70 -0.98 14.37
N ILE A 319 -24.29 0.27 14.50
CA ILE A 319 -25.07 1.43 14.05
C ILE A 319 -24.20 2.26 13.11
N CYS A 320 -24.74 2.64 11.94
CA CYS A 320 -24.10 3.57 11.03
C CYS A 320 -23.96 4.94 11.70
N THR A 321 -22.76 5.24 12.13
CA THR A 321 -22.41 6.45 12.89
C THR A 321 -21.58 7.38 12.00
N ALA A 322 -21.82 8.68 12.11
CA ALA A 322 -21.03 9.66 11.38
C ALA A 322 -19.52 9.54 11.73
N ILE A 323 -18.67 9.63 10.73
CA ILE A 323 -17.22 9.63 10.92
C ILE A 323 -16.81 10.88 11.70
N PRO A 324 -16.20 10.75 12.90
CA PRO A 324 -15.81 11.90 13.71
C PRO A 324 -14.85 12.83 12.99
N GLN A 325 -15.12 14.12 13.08
CA GLN A 325 -14.25 15.19 12.58
C GLN A 325 -13.08 15.44 13.54
N ALA A 326 -12.11 16.26 13.12
CA ALA A 326 -11.01 16.71 13.97
C ALA A 326 -11.54 17.30 15.29
N LYS A 327 -10.89 17.00 16.40
CA LYS A 327 -11.25 17.37 17.79
C LYS A 327 -12.55 16.76 18.32
N GLN A 328 -13.20 15.90 17.56
CA GLN A 328 -14.35 15.13 18.09
C GLN A 328 -13.88 13.82 18.73
N ALA A 329 -14.70 13.31 19.63
CA ALA A 329 -14.41 12.03 20.27
C ALA A 329 -14.42 10.90 19.25
N CYS A 330 -13.36 10.10 19.25
CA CYS A 330 -13.28 8.84 18.53
C CYS A 330 -13.50 7.67 19.49
N GLY A 331 -14.20 6.64 19.01
CA GLY A 331 -14.51 5.48 19.85
C GLY A 331 -13.25 4.68 20.21
N THR A 332 -13.35 3.88 21.30
CA THR A 332 -12.28 2.96 21.75
C THR A 332 -12.45 1.53 21.24
N GLY A 333 -13.47 1.28 20.40
CA GLY A 333 -13.84 -0.05 19.88
C GLY A 333 -13.16 -0.41 18.56
N ILE A 334 -13.38 -1.64 18.11
CA ILE A 334 -13.04 -2.08 16.74
C ILE A 334 -13.88 -1.20 15.79
N GLY A 335 -13.20 -0.47 14.89
CA GLY A 335 -13.86 0.45 13.96
C GLY A 335 -13.90 1.91 14.40
N ALA A 336 -13.26 2.29 15.54
CA ALA A 336 -13.06 3.69 15.88
C ALA A 336 -12.28 4.40 14.77
N GLN A 337 -12.96 5.27 14.04
CA GLN A 337 -12.38 5.93 12.87
C GLN A 337 -12.48 7.43 13.05
N CYS A 338 -11.50 8.14 12.56
CA CYS A 338 -11.55 9.58 12.37
C CYS A 338 -11.75 9.90 10.90
N GLN A 339 -12.18 11.14 10.62
CA GLN A 339 -12.16 11.61 9.24
C GLN A 339 -10.79 11.37 8.61
N PRO A 340 -10.73 11.25 7.28
CA PRO A 340 -9.48 11.18 6.56
C PRO A 340 -8.56 12.36 6.85
N GLY A 341 -7.27 12.08 6.99
CA GLY A 341 -6.32 13.09 7.44
C GLY A 341 -6.23 13.26 8.95
N ALA A 342 -6.95 12.44 9.73
CA ALA A 342 -6.91 12.46 11.19
C ALA A 342 -6.71 11.06 11.78
N VAL A 343 -6.20 10.99 12.99
CA VAL A 343 -5.96 9.77 13.77
C VAL A 343 -6.58 9.89 15.16
N CYS A 344 -7.06 8.76 15.70
CA CYS A 344 -7.58 8.73 17.05
C CYS A 344 -6.45 8.67 18.09
N VAL A 345 -6.23 9.77 18.80
CA VAL A 345 -5.21 9.90 19.86
C VAL A 345 -5.90 10.22 21.17
N ALA A 346 -5.68 9.40 22.19
CA ALA A 346 -6.27 9.59 23.53
C ALA A 346 -7.81 9.80 23.53
N GLY A 347 -8.52 9.21 22.55
CA GLY A 347 -9.97 9.29 22.44
C GLY A 347 -10.50 10.52 21.67
N LEU A 348 -9.63 11.29 21.04
CA LEU A 348 -9.99 12.42 20.19
C LEU A 348 -9.37 12.25 18.79
N CYS A 349 -10.09 12.68 17.77
CA CYS A 349 -9.54 12.77 16.42
C CYS A 349 -8.61 13.96 16.34
N GLU A 350 -7.34 13.71 16.04
CA GLU A 350 -6.30 14.70 15.81
C GLU A 350 -5.88 14.65 14.35
N ASP A 351 -5.70 15.82 13.71
CA ASP A 351 -5.18 15.89 12.36
C ASP A 351 -3.75 15.35 12.31
N PHE A 352 -3.39 14.67 11.23
CA PHE A 352 -2.00 14.27 11.01
C PHE A 352 -1.09 15.49 10.93
N ALA A 353 0.03 15.39 11.58
CA ALA A 353 1.06 16.44 11.60
C ALA A 353 2.04 16.27 10.44
N ALA A 354 2.34 17.38 9.76
CA ALA A 354 3.40 17.43 8.74
C ALA A 354 4.79 17.37 9.37
N ASN A 355 5.81 17.12 8.53
CA ASN A 355 7.21 17.16 8.98
C ASN A 355 7.55 18.50 9.63
N GLY A 356 8.29 18.44 10.73
CA GLY A 356 8.67 19.59 11.56
C GLY A 356 7.65 19.98 12.62
N VAL A 357 6.40 19.48 12.56
CA VAL A 357 5.37 19.73 13.59
C VAL A 357 5.59 18.79 14.78
N SER A 358 5.34 19.28 15.99
CA SER A 358 5.48 18.48 17.22
C SER A 358 4.53 17.28 17.25
N CYS A 359 5.03 16.15 17.75
CA CYS A 359 4.30 14.89 17.87
C CYS A 359 4.58 14.24 19.24
N THR A 360 3.65 13.40 19.69
CA THR A 360 3.79 12.57 20.89
C THR A 360 3.88 11.07 20.56
N GLY A 361 3.79 10.71 19.28
CA GLY A 361 3.91 9.34 18.79
C GLY A 361 3.84 9.27 17.27
N ASP A 362 4.35 8.20 16.71
CA ASP A 362 4.49 7.97 15.27
C ASP A 362 3.16 8.10 14.50
N ALA A 363 2.07 7.59 15.09
CA ALA A 363 0.75 7.58 14.48
C ALA A 363 0.17 8.99 14.23
N MET A 364 0.74 10.03 14.83
CA MET A 364 0.31 11.42 14.61
C MET A 364 0.90 12.05 13.35
N CYS A 365 1.94 11.46 12.79
CA CYS A 365 2.67 12.04 11.67
C CYS A 365 2.18 11.46 10.32
N TYR A 366 2.09 12.29 9.29
CA TYR A 366 1.92 11.81 7.91
C TYR A 366 3.04 10.85 7.48
N SER A 367 4.25 11.06 7.98
CA SER A 367 5.43 10.20 7.76
C SER A 367 5.44 8.92 8.59
N GLU A 368 4.46 8.75 9.49
CA GLU A 368 4.41 7.64 10.46
C GLU A 368 5.69 7.53 11.30
N TYR A 369 6.36 8.66 11.55
CA TYR A 369 7.56 8.70 12.38
C TYR A 369 7.68 10.01 13.17
N CYS A 370 7.69 9.87 14.49
CA CYS A 370 7.94 10.94 15.44
C CYS A 370 9.39 10.82 15.92
N GLY A 371 10.24 11.73 15.47
CA GLY A 371 11.66 11.70 15.79
C GLY A 371 11.94 11.90 17.30
N ALA A 372 13.13 11.55 17.74
CA ALA A 372 13.55 11.63 19.14
C ALA A 372 13.45 13.03 19.75
N THR A 373 13.42 14.08 18.93
CA THR A 373 13.22 15.47 19.35
C THR A 373 11.75 15.85 19.51
N GLY A 374 10.82 14.93 19.30
CA GLY A 374 9.37 15.17 19.39
C GLY A 374 8.78 15.93 18.21
N GLY A 375 9.39 15.86 17.04
CA GLY A 375 8.86 16.40 15.78
C GLY A 375 8.67 15.33 14.72
N CYS A 376 7.62 15.45 13.90
CA CYS A 376 7.41 14.58 12.76
C CYS A 376 8.56 14.72 11.74
N GLN A 377 9.07 13.60 11.25
CA GLN A 377 10.20 13.54 10.32
C GLN A 377 9.96 12.46 9.27
N PRO A 378 10.53 12.56 8.06
CA PRO A 378 10.54 11.45 7.13
C PRO A 378 11.26 10.26 7.76
N ARG A 379 10.65 9.07 7.65
CA ARG A 379 11.25 7.85 8.20
C ARG A 379 12.26 7.27 7.22
N LEU A 380 13.52 7.19 7.62
CA LEU A 380 14.53 6.46 6.87
C LEU A 380 14.23 4.96 6.91
N PRO A 381 14.38 4.21 5.80
CA PRO A 381 14.09 2.77 5.75
C PRO A 381 14.89 1.94 6.76
N CYS A 382 16.04 2.44 7.18
CA CYS A 382 16.93 1.82 8.16
C CYS A 382 16.70 2.34 9.60
N THR A 383 15.67 3.15 9.86
CA THR A 383 15.28 3.53 11.22
C THR A 383 14.46 2.39 11.83
N PRO A 384 14.78 1.88 13.01
CA PRO A 384 14.08 0.77 13.66
C PRO A 384 12.62 1.08 14.00
#